data_b69725bcaacd3c20e8e731d684bfd6a6
#
_entry.id   b69725bcaacd3c20e8e731d684bfd6a6
#
_cell.length_a   1.000
_cell.length_b   1.000
_cell.length_c   1.000
_cell.angle_alpha   90.00
_cell.angle_beta   90.00
_cell.angle_gamma   90.00
#
_symmetry.space_group_name_H-M   'P 1'
#
loop_
_entity.id
_entity.type
_entity.pdbx_description
1 polymer ?
#
loop_
_entity_poly.entity_id
_entity_poly.type
_entity_poly.pdbx_seq_one_letter_code
_entity_poly.pdbx_strand_id
1 'polypeptide(L)'
;MMKHFIKNKLGENSWILICYRKCKNVCLYLKRFRYIYIVRKYLRMGGVKSFVSSNCFAGRLYQDFDMEYTSPTVGLWFLPADYVEFCKKMPYFLNSEIIWTECSKTEIGNLNREKAEHYYPMGLIDGKIEVHFLHYDSCIEAWKKWKRRA
;
A
#
# COMPACT_ATOMS: atom_id res chain seq x y z
N MET A 1 -23.62 -13.42 -12.94
CA MET A 1 -24.37 -14.51 -13.56
C MET A 1 -23.64 -15.17 -14.75
N MET A 2 -23.22 -14.45 -15.80
CA MET A 2 -22.54 -15.00 -16.99
C MET A 2 -21.24 -15.79 -16.74
N LYS A 3 -20.41 -15.38 -15.76
CA LYS A 3 -19.18 -16.10 -15.41
C LYS A 3 -19.39 -17.51 -14.88
N HIS A 4 -20.43 -17.73 -14.07
CA HIS A 4 -20.77 -19.05 -13.50
C HIS A 4 -21.30 -20.01 -14.56
N PHE A 5 -22.09 -19.49 -15.49
CA PHE A 5 -22.65 -20.27 -16.59
C PHE A 5 -21.58 -20.78 -17.56
N ILE A 6 -20.59 -19.93 -17.89
CA ILE A 6 -19.48 -20.28 -18.79
C ILE A 6 -18.52 -21.30 -18.12
N LYS A 7 -18.26 -21.13 -16.81
CA LYS A 7 -17.39 -22.03 -16.03
C LYS A 7 -17.93 -23.45 -15.94
N ASN A 8 -19.24 -23.58 -15.75
CA ASN A 8 -19.91 -24.89 -15.62
C ASN A 8 -20.05 -25.65 -16.94
N LYS A 9 -20.09 -24.96 -18.10
CA LYS A 9 -20.27 -25.58 -19.42
C LYS A 9 -18.96 -25.96 -20.15
N LEU A 10 -17.86 -25.25 -19.89
CA LEU A 10 -16.62 -25.36 -20.70
C LEU A 10 -15.40 -25.91 -19.93
N GLY A 11 -15.52 -26.16 -18.62
CA GLY A 11 -14.36 -26.53 -17.79
C GLY A 11 -13.39 -25.36 -17.54
N GLU A 12 -12.67 -25.43 -16.42
CA GLU A 12 -11.78 -24.31 -15.98
C GLU A 12 -10.59 -24.06 -16.92
N ASN A 13 -10.16 -25.05 -17.67
CA ASN A 13 -9.00 -25.00 -18.57
C ASN A 13 -9.37 -24.82 -20.05
N SER A 14 -10.62 -24.51 -20.36
CA SER A 14 -11.01 -24.23 -21.76
C SER A 14 -10.23 -23.08 -22.33
N TRP A 15 -9.65 -23.27 -23.55
CA TRP A 15 -8.93 -22.22 -24.26
C TRP A 15 -9.77 -20.94 -24.46
N ILE A 16 -11.10 -21.10 -24.60
CA ILE A 16 -12.05 -19.97 -24.69
C ILE A 16 -12.03 -19.11 -23.43
N LEU A 17 -11.99 -19.74 -22.24
CA LEU A 17 -11.89 -19.01 -20.97
C LEU A 17 -10.53 -18.32 -20.82
N ILE A 18 -9.46 -18.95 -21.30
CA ILE A 18 -8.12 -18.35 -21.28
C ILE A 18 -8.08 -17.13 -22.20
N CYS A 19 -8.61 -17.24 -23.42
CA CYS A 19 -8.72 -16.11 -24.35
C CYS A 19 -9.59 -14.98 -23.77
N TYR A 20 -10.76 -15.30 -23.22
CA TYR A 20 -11.63 -14.31 -22.58
C TYR A 20 -10.93 -13.58 -21.43
N ARG A 21 -10.21 -14.30 -20.56
CA ARG A 21 -9.43 -13.70 -19.46
C ARG A 21 -8.34 -12.76 -19.98
N LYS A 22 -7.59 -13.19 -21.01
CA LYS A 22 -6.56 -12.37 -21.65
C LYS A 22 -7.14 -11.11 -22.28
N CYS A 23 -8.19 -11.22 -23.08
CA CYS A 23 -8.86 -10.07 -23.71
C CYS A 23 -9.42 -9.10 -22.64
N LYS A 24 -10.04 -9.62 -21.59
CA LYS A 24 -10.53 -8.81 -20.47
C LYS A 24 -9.42 -8.05 -19.77
N ASN A 25 -8.28 -8.72 -19.52
CA ASN A 25 -7.14 -8.08 -18.87
C ASN A 25 -6.53 -6.98 -19.76
N VAL A 26 -6.44 -7.21 -21.08
CA VAL A 26 -6.01 -6.19 -22.03
C VAL A 26 -6.95 -4.99 -22.04
N CYS A 27 -8.26 -5.21 -22.09
CA CYS A 27 -9.26 -4.13 -22.03
C CYS A 27 -9.18 -3.34 -20.72
N LEU A 28 -9.00 -4.03 -19.58
CA LEU A 28 -8.82 -3.39 -18.27
C LEU A 28 -7.50 -2.58 -18.23
N TYR A 29 -6.43 -3.13 -18.81
CA TYR A 29 -5.14 -2.44 -18.92
C TYR A 29 -5.26 -1.16 -19.75
N LEU A 30 -5.92 -1.21 -20.92
CA LEU A 30 -6.13 -0.04 -21.77
C LEU A 30 -7.01 1.03 -21.09
N LYS A 31 -8.10 0.61 -20.43
CA LYS A 31 -8.93 1.53 -19.64
C LYS A 31 -8.13 2.18 -18.51
N ARG A 32 -7.33 1.39 -17.79
CA ARG A 32 -6.47 1.86 -16.72
C ARG A 32 -5.41 2.84 -17.23
N PHE A 33 -4.80 2.54 -18.39
CA PHE A 33 -3.79 3.41 -19.00
C PHE A 33 -4.34 4.81 -19.32
N ARG A 34 -5.53 4.89 -19.94
CA ARG A 34 -6.20 6.18 -20.19
C ARG A 34 -6.49 6.93 -18.91
N TYR A 35 -7.02 6.24 -17.89
CA TYR A 35 -7.30 6.83 -16.58
C TYR A 35 -6.01 7.36 -15.93
N ILE A 36 -4.97 6.55 -15.88
CA ILE A 36 -3.66 6.92 -15.34
C ILE A 36 -3.12 8.16 -16.05
N TYR A 37 -3.17 8.21 -17.38
CA TYR A 37 -2.71 9.34 -18.16
C TYR A 37 -3.45 10.65 -17.79
N ILE A 38 -4.77 10.60 -17.72
CA ILE A 38 -5.60 11.76 -17.36
C ILE A 38 -5.29 12.22 -15.94
N VAL A 39 -5.32 11.29 -14.96
CA VAL A 39 -5.06 11.62 -13.55
C VAL A 39 -3.65 12.13 -13.35
N ARG A 40 -2.65 11.55 -14.01
CA ARG A 40 -1.26 12.02 -13.97
C ARG A 40 -1.13 13.47 -14.44
N LYS A 41 -1.85 13.85 -15.51
CA LYS A 41 -1.90 15.22 -15.98
C LYS A 41 -2.46 16.16 -14.91
N TYR A 42 -3.60 15.81 -14.29
CA TYR A 42 -4.21 16.61 -13.22
C TYR A 42 -3.31 16.71 -11.98
N LEU A 43 -2.68 15.63 -11.57
CA LEU A 43 -1.76 15.64 -10.42
C LEU A 43 -0.57 16.58 -10.66
N ARG A 44 0.01 16.55 -11.86
CA ARG A 44 1.11 17.46 -12.23
C ARG A 44 0.64 18.91 -12.27
N MET A 45 -0.52 19.20 -12.83
CA MET A 45 -1.10 20.55 -12.87
C MET A 45 -1.46 21.07 -11.47
N GLY A 46 -1.97 20.18 -10.60
CA GLY A 46 -2.32 20.51 -9.21
C GLY A 46 -1.14 20.58 -8.24
N GLY A 47 0.09 20.32 -8.71
CA GLY A 47 1.29 20.36 -7.88
C GLY A 47 1.33 19.30 -6.77
N VAL A 48 0.60 18.17 -6.95
CA VAL A 48 0.60 17.06 -5.98
C VAL A 48 1.98 16.43 -5.93
N LYS A 49 2.61 16.47 -4.76
CA LYS A 49 3.97 15.97 -4.55
C LYS A 49 4.01 14.65 -3.80
N SER A 50 2.98 14.33 -3.00
CA SER A 50 3.00 13.19 -2.10
C SER A 50 1.61 12.57 -1.89
N PHE A 51 1.59 11.25 -1.67
CA PHE A 51 0.40 10.50 -1.26
C PHE A 51 0.63 9.89 0.12
N VAL A 52 -0.32 10.07 1.00
CA VAL A 52 -0.33 9.49 2.34
C VAL A 52 -1.48 8.50 2.44
N SER A 53 -1.22 7.30 2.95
CA SER A 53 -2.24 6.27 3.16
C SER A 53 -1.94 5.42 4.38
N SER A 54 -2.98 4.82 4.96
CA SER A 54 -2.88 3.91 6.10
C SER A 54 -2.35 2.52 5.74
N ASN A 55 -2.17 2.24 4.46
CA ASN A 55 -1.76 0.93 3.93
C ASN A 55 -0.90 1.09 2.67
N CYS A 56 -0.60 -0.01 1.99
CA CYS A 56 0.25 -0.03 0.79
C CYS A 56 -0.35 0.69 -0.44
N PHE A 57 -1.55 1.27 -0.35
CA PHE A 57 -2.23 1.90 -1.49
C PHE A 57 -1.44 3.09 -2.05
N ALA A 58 -0.84 3.93 -1.19
CA ALA A 58 0.00 5.05 -1.66
C ALA A 58 1.14 4.55 -2.56
N GLY A 59 1.81 3.46 -2.19
CA GLY A 59 2.88 2.87 -3.00
C GLY A 59 2.41 2.49 -4.41
N ARG A 60 1.18 1.99 -4.51
CA ARG A 60 0.57 1.66 -5.80
C ARG A 60 0.29 2.90 -6.64
N LEU A 61 -0.17 3.99 -6.04
CA LEU A 61 -0.38 5.26 -6.74
C LEU A 61 0.93 5.83 -7.30
N TYR A 62 2.01 5.80 -6.52
CA TYR A 62 3.33 6.22 -6.99
C TYR A 62 3.76 5.40 -8.23
N GLN A 63 3.59 4.08 -8.21
CA GLN A 63 3.91 3.20 -9.35
C GLN A 63 3.02 3.51 -10.56
N ASP A 64 1.70 3.63 -10.36
CA ASP A 64 0.74 3.87 -11.44
C ASP A 64 0.96 5.23 -12.11
N PHE A 65 1.38 6.24 -11.33
CA PHE A 65 1.61 7.59 -11.84
C PHE A 65 3.08 7.88 -12.17
N ASP A 66 3.96 6.88 -12.04
CA ASP A 66 5.41 7.00 -12.30
C ASP A 66 5.99 8.22 -11.57
N MET A 67 5.74 8.26 -10.27
CA MET A 67 6.19 9.31 -9.35
C MET A 67 7.23 8.75 -8.39
N GLU A 68 8.16 9.59 -7.97
CA GLU A 68 9.12 9.26 -6.93
C GLU A 68 8.42 9.08 -5.58
N TYR A 69 8.87 8.10 -4.78
CA TYR A 69 8.36 7.86 -3.43
C TYR A 69 8.79 8.98 -2.48
N THR A 70 7.92 9.97 -2.31
CA THR A 70 8.14 11.16 -1.45
C THR A 70 7.41 11.09 -0.12
N SER A 71 6.59 10.05 0.14
CA SER A 71 5.89 9.87 1.40
C SER A 71 6.55 8.81 2.27
N PRO A 72 6.75 9.05 3.57
CA PRO A 72 7.22 8.03 4.51
C PRO A 72 6.24 6.86 4.67
N THR A 73 4.94 7.06 4.38
CA THR A 73 3.90 6.03 4.55
C THR A 73 3.88 4.96 3.45
N VAL A 74 4.76 5.03 2.47
CA VAL A 74 4.85 4.03 1.40
C VAL A 74 5.33 2.69 1.96
N GLY A 75 4.55 1.63 1.72
CA GLY A 75 4.89 0.28 2.18
C GLY A 75 4.61 0.04 3.67
N LEU A 76 3.82 0.92 4.28
CA LEU A 76 3.43 0.83 5.68
C LEU A 76 1.97 0.40 5.84
N TRP A 77 1.68 -0.06 7.05
CA TRP A 77 0.33 -0.25 7.52
C TRP A 77 0.18 0.31 8.94
N PHE A 78 -0.93 0.99 9.17
CA PHE A 78 -1.30 1.58 10.46
C PHE A 78 -2.62 0.98 10.95
N LEU A 79 -2.77 0.87 12.25
CA LEU A 79 -4.07 0.68 12.86
C LEU A 79 -4.97 1.88 12.53
N PRO A 80 -6.28 1.71 12.24
CA PRO A 80 -7.15 2.81 11.81
C PRO A 80 -7.15 4.02 12.75
N ALA A 81 -7.24 3.79 14.07
CA ALA A 81 -7.23 4.86 15.08
C ALA A 81 -5.87 5.60 15.10
N ASP A 82 -4.77 4.86 15.03
CA ASP A 82 -3.41 5.39 15.00
C ASP A 82 -3.17 6.22 13.74
N TYR A 83 -3.70 5.79 12.59
CA TYR A 83 -3.60 6.56 11.35
C TYR A 83 -4.32 7.90 11.42
N VAL A 84 -5.51 7.94 12.00
CA VAL A 84 -6.27 9.18 12.19
C VAL A 84 -5.48 10.16 13.07
N GLU A 85 -4.92 9.67 14.19
CA GLU A 85 -4.11 10.50 15.08
C GLU A 85 -2.80 10.95 14.41
N PHE A 86 -2.15 10.06 13.67
CA PHE A 86 -0.98 10.40 12.84
C PHE A 86 -1.28 11.53 11.88
N CYS A 87 -2.40 11.46 11.15
CA CYS A 87 -2.79 12.50 10.18
C CYS A 87 -3.07 13.86 10.86
N LYS A 88 -3.69 13.86 12.05
CA LYS A 88 -3.97 15.11 12.80
C LYS A 88 -2.71 15.87 13.20
N LYS A 89 -1.63 15.14 13.50
CA LYS A 89 -0.36 15.70 14.02
C LYS A 89 0.83 15.25 13.19
N MET A 90 0.64 15.09 11.88
CA MET A 90 1.64 14.52 10.97
C MET A 90 3.03 15.19 11.08
N PRO A 91 3.17 16.52 11.06
CA PRO A 91 4.48 17.16 11.18
C PRO A 91 5.20 16.81 12.48
N TYR A 92 4.47 16.62 13.57
CA TYR A 92 5.03 16.19 14.84
C TYR A 92 5.55 14.75 14.76
N PHE A 93 4.72 13.80 14.31
CA PHE A 93 5.07 12.39 14.27
C PHE A 93 6.15 12.07 13.22
N LEU A 94 6.25 12.83 12.15
CA LEU A 94 7.33 12.68 11.16
C LEU A 94 8.71 12.99 11.76
N ASN A 95 8.77 13.88 12.74
CA ASN A 95 10.01 14.24 13.45
C ASN A 95 10.25 13.45 14.73
N SER A 96 9.29 12.63 15.15
CA SER A 96 9.40 11.83 16.37
C SER A 96 10.29 10.60 16.19
N GLU A 97 10.74 10.05 17.31
CA GLU A 97 11.48 8.79 17.36
C GLU A 97 10.56 7.59 17.14
N ILE A 98 11.09 6.54 16.54
CA ILE A 98 10.42 5.24 16.40
C ILE A 98 11.05 4.24 17.37
N ILE A 99 10.27 3.77 18.31
CA ILE A 99 10.64 2.70 19.26
C ILE A 99 10.26 1.37 18.61
N TRP A 100 11.24 0.55 18.27
CA TRP A 100 11.00 -0.76 17.63
C TRP A 100 10.38 -1.75 18.60
N THR A 101 9.43 -2.56 18.13
CA THR A 101 8.74 -3.57 18.91
C THR A 101 8.53 -4.86 18.15
N GLU A 102 8.50 -5.98 18.87
CA GLU A 102 8.22 -7.30 18.30
C GLU A 102 6.73 -7.67 18.40
N CYS A 103 5.98 -7.01 19.27
CA CYS A 103 4.56 -7.27 19.50
C CYS A 103 3.71 -6.04 19.19
N SER A 104 2.58 -6.26 18.53
CA SER A 104 1.55 -5.24 18.33
C SER A 104 0.79 -4.94 19.63
N LYS A 105 0.32 -3.70 19.77
CA LYS A 105 -0.62 -3.29 20.84
C LYS A 105 -1.96 -4.00 20.74
N THR A 106 -2.27 -4.61 19.60
CA THR A 106 -3.58 -5.21 19.33
C THR A 106 -3.44 -6.66 18.88
N GLU A 107 -4.45 -7.46 19.23
CA GLU A 107 -4.54 -8.85 18.79
C GLU A 107 -4.56 -8.96 17.25
N ILE A 108 -5.28 -8.05 16.58
CA ILE A 108 -5.34 -8.02 15.10
C ILE A 108 -3.96 -7.78 14.49
N GLY A 109 -3.16 -6.88 15.07
CA GLY A 109 -1.80 -6.62 14.63
C GLY A 109 -0.90 -7.84 14.77
N ASN A 110 -1.00 -8.54 15.92
CA ASN A 110 -0.25 -9.77 16.16
C ASN A 110 -0.67 -10.90 15.22
N LEU A 111 -1.97 -11.10 15.01
CA LEU A 111 -2.50 -12.08 14.04
C LEU A 111 -2.06 -11.80 12.60
N ASN A 112 -2.01 -10.53 12.20
CA ASN A 112 -1.52 -10.15 10.88
C ASN A 112 -0.02 -10.45 10.74
N ARG A 113 0.76 -10.23 11.79
CA ARG A 113 2.18 -10.57 11.81
C ARG A 113 2.42 -12.07 11.72
N GLU A 114 1.67 -12.89 12.46
CA GLU A 114 1.76 -14.35 12.40
C GLU A 114 1.42 -14.92 11.02
N LYS A 115 0.47 -14.30 10.31
CA LYS A 115 0.05 -14.68 8.96
C LYS A 115 0.95 -14.14 7.85
N ALA A 116 1.90 -13.28 8.17
CA ALA A 116 2.79 -12.69 7.18
C ALA A 116 3.76 -13.75 6.64
N GLU A 117 3.93 -13.78 5.32
CA GLU A 117 4.88 -14.68 4.66
C GLU A 117 6.35 -14.32 4.97
N HIS A 118 6.60 -13.06 5.34
CA HIS A 118 7.93 -12.53 5.61
C HIS A 118 7.94 -11.71 6.89
N TYR A 119 9.09 -11.71 7.56
CA TYR A 119 9.36 -10.77 8.65
C TYR A 119 9.27 -9.33 8.15
N TYR A 120 8.72 -8.46 8.96
CA TYR A 120 8.77 -7.00 8.76
C TYR A 120 8.91 -6.28 10.10
N PRO A 121 9.61 -5.13 10.14
CA PRO A 121 9.74 -4.33 11.35
C PRO A 121 8.40 -3.72 11.78
N MET A 122 8.21 -3.59 13.08
CA MET A 122 7.13 -2.80 13.69
C MET A 122 7.72 -1.79 14.65
N GLY A 123 7.05 -0.66 14.82
CA GLY A 123 7.48 0.35 15.76
C GLY A 123 6.36 1.22 16.26
N LEU A 124 6.64 1.93 17.35
CA LEU A 124 5.78 2.92 17.96
C LEU A 124 6.39 4.30 17.73
N ILE A 125 5.76 5.14 16.93
CA ILE A 125 6.17 6.54 16.76
C ILE A 125 5.77 7.30 18.02
N ASP A 126 6.73 7.96 18.67
CA ASP A 126 6.55 8.63 19.96
C ASP A 126 5.93 7.71 21.06
N GLY A 127 6.19 6.41 21.00
CA GLY A 127 5.59 5.43 21.90
C GLY A 127 4.07 5.28 21.80
N LYS A 128 3.41 5.92 20.80
CA LYS A 128 1.94 6.02 20.71
C LYS A 128 1.37 5.40 19.44
N ILE A 129 1.86 5.80 18.28
CA ILE A 129 1.33 5.41 16.98
C ILE A 129 2.02 4.14 16.51
N GLU A 130 1.28 3.06 16.43
CA GLU A 130 1.81 1.80 15.90
C GLU A 130 1.89 1.83 14.38
N VAL A 131 3.04 1.44 13.84
CA VAL A 131 3.30 1.36 12.43
C VAL A 131 4.00 0.05 12.07
N HIS A 132 3.50 -0.61 11.03
CA HIS A 132 4.03 -1.85 10.47
C HIS A 132 4.73 -1.56 9.15
N PHE A 133 6.00 -1.89 9.03
CA PHE A 133 6.84 -1.63 7.87
C PHE A 133 6.81 -2.84 6.91
N LEU A 134 5.66 -3.12 6.28
CA LEU A 134 5.36 -4.34 5.55
C LEU A 134 6.31 -4.69 4.40
N HIS A 135 6.96 -3.69 3.81
CA HIS A 135 7.84 -3.86 2.65
C HIS A 135 9.28 -3.46 2.95
N TYR A 136 9.73 -3.78 4.18
CA TYR A 136 11.09 -3.48 4.64
C TYR A 136 11.67 -4.70 5.36
N ASP A 137 12.90 -5.05 5.04
CA ASP A 137 13.55 -6.26 5.57
C ASP A 137 14.19 -6.03 6.95
N SER A 138 14.42 -4.78 7.34
CA SER A 138 15.06 -4.46 8.63
C SER A 138 14.66 -3.09 9.18
N CYS A 139 14.78 -2.93 10.50
CA CYS A 139 14.58 -1.65 11.19
C CYS A 139 15.50 -0.55 10.64
N ILE A 140 16.74 -0.91 10.28
CA ILE A 140 17.71 0.05 9.73
C ILE A 140 17.26 0.58 8.37
N GLU A 141 16.79 -0.30 7.49
CA GLU A 141 16.27 0.08 6.18
C GLU A 141 15.01 0.95 6.34
N ALA A 142 14.07 0.50 7.18
CA ALA A 142 12.83 1.20 7.47
C ALA A 142 13.11 2.64 7.96
N TRP A 143 14.01 2.78 8.93
CA TRP A 143 14.43 4.07 9.46
C TRP A 143 15.07 4.99 8.42
N LYS A 144 16.02 4.49 7.63
CA LYS A 144 16.67 5.27 6.57
C LYS A 144 15.66 5.81 5.55
N LYS A 145 14.72 4.95 5.12
CA LYS A 145 13.68 5.35 4.16
C LYS A 145 12.64 6.30 4.78
N TRP A 146 12.28 6.07 6.05
CA TRP A 146 11.43 7.00 6.81
C TRP A 146 12.05 8.39 6.85
N LYS A 147 13.26 8.52 7.37
CA LYS A 147 13.96 9.81 7.51
C LYS A 147 14.17 10.54 6.18
N ARG A 148 14.44 9.81 5.11
CA ARG A 148 14.62 10.43 3.79
C ARG A 148 13.32 11.04 3.24
N ARG A 149 12.15 10.50 3.65
CA ARG A 149 10.84 10.85 3.09
C ARG A 149 9.98 11.69 4.04
N ALA A 150 10.35 11.80 5.31
CA ALA A 150 9.74 12.66 6.32
C ALA A 150 10.27 14.12 6.17
#